data_1e4594e14dd66acab58e2c8f13848ceb
#
_entry.id   1e4594e14dd66acab58e2c8f13848ceb
#
_cell.length_a   1.000
_cell.length_b   1.000
_cell.length_c   1.000
_cell.angle_alpha   90.00
_cell.angle_beta   90.00
_cell.angle_gamma   90.00
#
_symmetry.space_group_name_H-M   'P 1'
#
loop_
_entity.id
_entity.type
_entity.pdbx_description
1 polymer ?
#
loop_
_entity_poly.entity_id
_entity_poly.type
_entity_poly.pdbx_seq_one_letter_code
_entity_poly.pdbx_strand_id
1 'polypeptide(L)'
;KTNDATQSDIVAGLQLTDTTPLDVTDGIFFLKSDGAATISFIVEKDSTQSTLTLPNSLADDTFMTLGFVYDPKDQKYHVFQNNVLAGTVVSTNAPDNEELTVSFGIQNGAAAAKTLSVDYIGAHKERTAVTEL
;
A
#
# COMPACT_ATOMS: atom_id res chain seq x y z
N LYS A 1 7.55 1.18 11.18
CA LYS A 1 7.22 2.31 12.07
C LYS A 1 7.86 3.60 11.58
N THR A 2 7.33 4.73 12.01
CA THR A 2 7.90 6.06 11.82
C THR A 2 8.09 6.75 13.16
N ASN A 3 9.02 7.70 13.23
CA ASN A 3 9.20 8.55 14.42
C ASN A 3 8.17 9.68 14.51
N ASP A 4 7.35 9.90 13.49
CA ASP A 4 6.28 10.89 13.48
C ASP A 4 5.14 10.42 12.56
N ALA A 5 4.05 10.02 13.17
CA ALA A 5 2.90 9.45 12.46
C ALA A 5 2.05 10.50 11.73
N THR A 6 2.24 11.78 11.98
CA THR A 6 1.40 12.83 11.40
C THR A 6 2.10 13.67 10.35
N GLN A 7 3.37 14.02 10.54
CA GLN A 7 4.08 14.97 9.69
C GLN A 7 5.01 14.30 8.68
N SER A 8 4.46 13.34 7.94
CA SER A 8 5.15 12.65 6.85
C SER A 8 4.15 12.08 5.87
N ASP A 9 4.54 11.93 4.61
CA ASP A 9 3.88 11.02 3.68
C ASP A 9 4.60 9.69 3.68
N ILE A 10 3.87 8.59 3.68
CA ILE A 10 4.42 7.23 3.60
C ILE A 10 3.66 6.45 2.53
N VAL A 11 4.41 5.83 1.63
CA VAL A 11 3.88 4.89 0.64
C VAL A 11 4.55 3.53 0.81
N ALA A 12 3.78 2.45 0.69
CA ALA A 12 4.29 1.09 0.72
C ALA A 12 3.38 0.14 -0.06
N GLY A 13 3.92 -0.59 -1.03
CA GLY A 13 3.15 -1.56 -1.82
C GLY A 13 3.76 -1.84 -3.17
N LEU A 14 2.90 -1.98 -4.16
CA LEU A 14 3.26 -2.23 -5.55
C LEU A 14 2.84 -1.02 -6.39
N GLN A 15 3.76 -0.44 -7.15
CA GLN A 15 3.45 0.69 -8.02
C GLN A 15 4.30 0.68 -9.29
N LEU A 16 3.83 1.38 -10.30
CA LEU A 16 4.60 1.68 -11.48
C LEU A 16 5.88 2.45 -11.06
N THR A 17 7.01 2.06 -11.63
CA THR A 17 8.28 2.77 -11.38
C THR A 17 8.28 4.10 -12.12
N ASP A 18 8.27 5.19 -11.39
CA ASP A 18 8.38 6.53 -11.94
C ASP A 18 9.25 7.46 -11.07
N THR A 19 9.27 8.75 -11.41
CA THR A 19 10.06 9.77 -10.70
C THR A 19 9.30 10.45 -9.56
N THR A 20 8.01 10.13 -9.39
CA THR A 20 7.11 10.75 -8.40
C THR A 20 6.42 9.68 -7.54
N PRO A 21 7.16 8.96 -6.67
CA PRO A 21 6.63 7.77 -5.99
C PRO A 21 5.47 8.03 -5.02
N LEU A 22 5.16 9.28 -4.69
CA LEU A 22 3.99 9.64 -3.88
C LEU A 22 2.78 10.08 -4.72
N ASP A 23 2.97 10.31 -6.02
CA ASP A 23 1.92 10.63 -6.99
C ASP A 23 1.71 9.40 -7.90
N VAL A 24 1.21 8.33 -7.29
CA VAL A 24 1.04 7.04 -7.96
C VAL A 24 -0.12 7.14 -8.94
N THR A 25 0.09 6.75 -10.19
CA THR A 25 -0.95 6.67 -11.23
C THR A 25 -1.49 5.26 -11.41
N ASP A 26 -0.63 4.25 -11.15
CA ASP A 26 -0.94 2.84 -11.28
C ASP A 26 -0.28 2.06 -10.15
N GLY A 27 -1.08 1.40 -9.33
CA GLY A 27 -0.55 0.67 -8.19
C GLY A 27 -1.57 0.00 -7.29
N ILE A 28 -1.02 -0.75 -6.34
CA ILE A 28 -1.76 -1.41 -5.25
C ILE A 28 -0.93 -1.18 -3.99
N PHE A 29 -1.32 -0.21 -3.17
CA PHE A 29 -0.44 0.31 -2.15
C PHE A 29 -1.17 0.85 -0.93
N PHE A 30 -0.42 1.00 0.15
CA PHE A 30 -0.83 1.75 1.35
C PHE A 30 -0.27 3.17 1.25
N LEU A 31 -1.10 4.14 1.53
CA LEU A 31 -0.74 5.56 1.59
C LEU A 31 -1.13 6.14 2.94
N LYS A 32 -0.22 6.86 3.54
CA LYS A 32 -0.44 7.74 4.69
C LYS A 32 -0.01 9.14 4.29
N SER A 33 -0.93 10.08 4.27
CA SER A 33 -0.66 11.46 3.87
C SER A 33 -0.23 12.34 5.03
N ASP A 34 0.57 13.37 4.74
CA ASP A 34 0.95 14.40 5.68
C ASP A 34 -0.27 15.04 6.35
N GLY A 35 -0.13 15.46 7.61
CA GLY A 35 -1.21 16.05 8.41
C GLY A 35 -2.17 15.04 9.03
N ALA A 36 -2.08 13.75 8.72
CA ALA A 36 -2.93 12.70 9.28
C ALA A 36 -2.13 11.45 9.64
N ALA A 37 -2.58 10.71 10.65
CA ALA A 37 -2.02 9.40 11.00
C ALA A 37 -2.80 8.23 10.36
N THR A 38 -3.88 8.53 9.65
CA THR A 38 -4.75 7.55 8.98
C THR A 38 -4.06 6.94 7.78
N ILE A 39 -4.22 5.64 7.60
CA ILE A 39 -3.68 4.90 6.46
C ILE A 39 -4.83 4.51 5.54
N SER A 40 -4.65 4.66 4.25
CA SER A 40 -5.54 4.15 3.20
C SER A 40 -4.86 3.05 2.41
N PHE A 41 -5.59 2.00 2.07
CA PHE A 41 -5.22 1.05 1.04
C PHE A 41 -5.88 1.48 -0.27
N ILE A 42 -5.08 1.56 -1.33
CA ILE A 42 -5.49 2.11 -2.62
C ILE A 42 -5.18 1.09 -3.72
N VAL A 43 -6.13 0.89 -4.60
CA VAL A 43 -6.00 0.18 -5.87
C VAL A 43 -6.27 1.20 -6.97
N GLU A 44 -5.29 1.49 -7.80
CA GLU A 44 -5.33 2.61 -8.74
C GLU A 44 -4.83 2.20 -10.12
N LYS A 45 -5.57 2.64 -11.15
CA LYS A 45 -5.25 2.49 -12.56
C LYS A 45 -5.59 3.78 -13.29
N ASP A 46 -4.66 4.29 -14.09
CA ASP A 46 -4.82 5.52 -14.88
C ASP A 46 -5.36 6.69 -14.00
N SER A 47 -4.80 6.86 -12.80
CA SER A 47 -5.22 7.86 -11.80
C SER A 47 -6.70 7.71 -11.34
N THR A 48 -7.29 6.55 -11.54
CA THR A 48 -8.63 6.22 -11.03
C THR A 48 -8.53 5.18 -9.92
N GLN A 49 -9.00 5.52 -8.72
CA GLN A 49 -8.73 4.72 -7.53
C GLN A 49 -9.99 4.14 -6.87
N SER A 50 -9.78 2.99 -6.23
CA SER A 50 -10.66 2.40 -5.21
C SER A 50 -9.92 2.42 -3.89
N THR A 51 -10.53 2.96 -2.83
CA THR A 51 -9.85 3.24 -1.55
C THR A 51 -10.56 2.57 -0.38
N LEU A 52 -9.78 2.04 0.54
CA LEU A 52 -10.22 1.58 1.86
C LEU A 52 -9.41 2.30 2.94
N THR A 53 -10.07 3.07 3.79
CA THR A 53 -9.46 3.64 4.99
C THR A 53 -9.34 2.55 6.06
N LEU A 54 -8.13 2.37 6.60
CA LEU A 54 -7.88 1.36 7.62
C LEU A 54 -8.42 1.77 9.00
N PRO A 55 -8.87 0.81 9.84
CA PRO A 55 -9.51 1.10 11.11
C PRO A 55 -8.57 1.70 12.17
N ASN A 56 -7.28 1.40 12.12
CA ASN A 56 -6.33 1.92 13.10
C ASN A 56 -5.33 2.87 12.45
N SER A 57 -5.11 4.01 13.08
CA SER A 57 -4.10 4.99 12.69
C SER A 57 -2.70 4.56 13.10
N LEU A 58 -1.68 5.08 12.43
CA LEU A 58 -0.29 4.98 12.85
C LEU A 58 -0.10 5.70 14.20
N ALA A 59 0.85 5.19 14.98
CA ALA A 59 1.35 5.86 16.18
C ALA A 59 2.88 5.98 16.09
N ASP A 60 3.41 7.04 16.68
CA ASP A 60 4.84 7.29 16.74
C ASP A 60 5.58 6.08 17.33
N ASP A 61 6.71 5.76 16.73
CA ASP A 61 7.60 4.68 17.16
C ASP A 61 6.96 3.30 17.37
N THR A 62 5.75 3.11 16.82
CA THR A 62 5.01 1.85 16.93
C THR A 62 5.03 1.09 15.61
N PHE A 63 5.46 -0.18 15.64
CA PHE A 63 5.38 -1.05 14.46
C PHE A 63 3.94 -1.43 14.15
N MET A 64 3.61 -1.39 12.87
CA MET A 64 2.34 -1.85 12.33
C MET A 64 2.63 -2.79 11.15
N THR A 65 1.92 -3.91 11.10
CA THR A 65 1.97 -4.82 9.96
C THR A 65 0.83 -4.49 9.01
N LEU A 66 1.16 -4.30 7.75
CA LEU A 66 0.21 -4.05 6.66
C LEU A 66 0.38 -5.15 5.61
N GLY A 67 -0.72 -5.62 5.06
CA GLY A 67 -0.68 -6.65 4.03
C GLY A 67 -1.97 -6.69 3.23
N PHE A 68 -1.89 -7.26 2.03
CA PHE A 68 -3.06 -7.56 1.22
C PHE A 68 -2.87 -8.85 0.44
N VAL A 69 -3.97 -9.48 0.10
CA VAL A 69 -4.04 -10.68 -0.74
C VAL A 69 -5.12 -10.47 -1.78
N TYR A 70 -4.79 -10.70 -3.05
CA TYR A 70 -5.77 -10.71 -4.12
C TYR A 70 -6.47 -12.07 -4.21
N ASP A 71 -7.79 -12.06 -4.19
CA ASP A 71 -8.63 -13.23 -4.46
C ASP A 71 -9.19 -13.13 -5.88
N PRO A 72 -8.69 -13.94 -6.83
CA PRO A 72 -9.14 -13.89 -8.23
C PRO A 72 -10.57 -14.42 -8.41
N LYS A 73 -11.09 -15.23 -7.48
CA LYS A 73 -12.45 -15.77 -7.53
C LYS A 73 -13.49 -14.68 -7.27
N ASP A 74 -13.24 -13.86 -6.26
CA ASP A 74 -14.13 -12.77 -5.87
C ASP A 74 -13.73 -11.43 -6.50
N GLN A 75 -12.60 -11.38 -7.21
CA GLN A 75 -12.02 -10.17 -7.79
C GLN A 75 -11.86 -9.03 -6.78
N LYS A 76 -11.31 -9.38 -5.60
CA LYS A 76 -11.12 -8.46 -4.49
C LYS A 76 -9.75 -8.60 -3.86
N TYR A 77 -9.31 -7.51 -3.28
CA TYR A 77 -8.18 -7.47 -2.35
C TYR A 77 -8.71 -7.57 -0.92
N HIS A 78 -8.23 -8.57 -0.19
CA HIS A 78 -8.42 -8.67 1.26
C HIS A 78 -7.27 -7.94 1.93
N VAL A 79 -7.59 -6.93 2.72
CA VAL A 79 -6.61 -6.03 3.33
C VAL A 79 -6.49 -6.32 4.81
N PHE A 80 -5.25 -6.44 5.29
CA PHE A 80 -4.96 -6.81 6.68
C PHE A 80 -4.16 -5.70 7.37
N GLN A 81 -4.51 -5.44 8.62
CA GLN A 81 -3.78 -4.57 9.52
C GLN A 81 -3.48 -5.33 10.81
N ASN A 82 -2.20 -5.44 11.17
CA ASN A 82 -1.75 -6.25 12.32
C ASN A 82 -2.29 -7.69 12.28
N ASN A 83 -2.26 -8.30 11.10
CA ASN A 83 -2.76 -9.67 10.83
C ASN A 83 -4.28 -9.87 11.02
N VAL A 84 -5.04 -8.80 11.18
CA VAL A 84 -6.50 -8.82 11.24
C VAL A 84 -7.08 -8.27 9.95
N LEU A 85 -8.12 -8.89 9.41
CA LEU A 85 -8.80 -8.41 8.21
C LEU A 85 -9.41 -7.02 8.50
N ALA A 86 -8.92 -6.01 7.80
CA ALA A 86 -9.39 -4.62 7.90
C ALA A 86 -10.56 -4.33 6.97
N GLY A 87 -10.63 -5.03 5.83
CA GLY A 87 -11.69 -4.88 4.84
C GLY A 87 -11.30 -5.44 3.49
N THR A 88 -12.12 -5.15 2.49
CA THR A 88 -11.89 -5.58 1.10
C THR A 88 -12.07 -4.44 0.12
N VAL A 89 -11.32 -4.48 -0.99
CA VAL A 89 -11.43 -3.53 -2.11
C VAL A 89 -11.62 -4.32 -3.39
N VAL A 90 -12.56 -3.89 -4.23
CA VAL A 90 -12.77 -4.49 -5.56
C VAL A 90 -11.61 -4.18 -6.50
N SER A 91 -11.29 -5.10 -7.41
CA SER A 91 -10.17 -4.97 -8.33
C SER A 91 -10.49 -4.18 -9.62
N THR A 92 -11.63 -3.48 -9.68
CA THR A 92 -12.07 -2.75 -10.88
C THR A 92 -11.01 -1.75 -11.38
N ASN A 93 -10.31 -1.10 -10.46
CA ASN A 93 -9.25 -0.14 -10.77
C ASN A 93 -7.84 -0.75 -10.54
N ALA A 94 -7.69 -2.06 -10.66
CA ALA A 94 -6.38 -2.69 -10.58
C ALA A 94 -5.61 -2.51 -11.91
N PRO A 95 -4.31 -2.18 -11.86
CA PRO A 95 -3.46 -2.16 -13.05
C PRO A 95 -3.49 -3.52 -13.75
N ASP A 96 -3.64 -3.53 -15.06
CA ASP A 96 -3.78 -4.75 -15.87
C ASP A 96 -2.80 -4.84 -17.05
N ASN A 97 -2.11 -3.76 -17.37
CA ASN A 97 -1.18 -3.66 -18.51
C ASN A 97 0.20 -3.12 -18.09
N GLU A 98 0.44 -2.91 -16.81
CA GLU A 98 1.68 -2.34 -16.28
C GLU A 98 2.46 -3.34 -15.43
N GLU A 99 3.79 -3.21 -15.46
CA GLU A 99 4.67 -3.93 -14.53
C GLU A 99 4.80 -3.13 -13.23
N LEU A 100 4.43 -3.76 -12.12
CA LEU A 100 4.51 -3.13 -10.80
C LEU A 100 5.78 -3.56 -10.06
N THR A 101 6.38 -2.61 -9.38
CA THR A 101 7.56 -2.81 -8.54
C THR A 101 7.19 -2.67 -7.07
N VAL A 102 7.80 -3.50 -6.22
CA VAL A 102 7.71 -3.33 -4.76
C VAL A 102 8.37 -2.01 -4.40
N SER A 103 7.59 -1.10 -3.83
CA SER A 103 8.03 0.26 -3.53
C SER A 103 7.64 0.65 -2.12
N PHE A 104 8.50 1.41 -1.45
CA PHE A 104 8.20 2.05 -0.18
C PHE A 104 9.04 3.31 -0.04
N GLY A 105 8.49 4.28 0.65
CA GLY A 105 9.16 5.56 0.85
C GLY A 105 8.51 6.42 1.91
N ILE A 106 9.23 7.45 2.31
CA ILE A 106 8.78 8.49 3.23
C ILE A 106 9.21 9.85 2.70
N GLN A 107 8.32 10.83 2.80
CA GLN A 107 8.61 12.24 2.58
C GLN A 107 8.31 13.02 3.86
N ASN A 108 9.17 13.99 4.17
CA ASN A 108 8.94 14.87 5.32
C ASN A 108 7.82 15.87 5.01
N GLY A 109 6.81 15.94 5.88
CA GLY A 109 5.77 16.98 5.85
C GLY A 109 6.13 18.23 6.64
N ALA A 110 7.27 18.21 7.38
CA ALA A 110 7.76 19.33 8.17
C ALA A 110 9.28 19.48 8.02
N ALA A 111 9.84 20.58 8.54
CA ALA A 111 11.27 20.87 8.44
C ALA A 111 12.18 19.88 9.18
N ALA A 112 11.65 19.09 10.10
CA ALA A 112 12.42 18.08 10.83
C ALA A 112 12.48 16.75 10.07
N ALA A 113 13.64 16.10 10.07
CA ALA A 113 13.84 14.80 9.43
C ALA A 113 12.92 13.74 10.04
N LYS A 114 12.27 12.96 9.17
CA LYS A 114 11.45 11.81 9.54
C LYS A 114 12.17 10.51 9.18
N THR A 115 11.85 9.47 9.92
CA THR A 115 12.47 8.15 9.75
C THR A 115 11.39 7.10 9.54
N LEU A 116 11.53 6.29 8.49
CA LEU A 116 10.76 5.07 8.29
C LEU A 116 11.65 3.87 8.60
N SER A 117 11.27 3.09 9.61
CA SER A 117 11.93 1.82 9.93
C SER A 117 11.09 0.68 9.37
N VAL A 118 11.67 -0.12 8.49
CA VAL A 118 11.05 -1.30 7.89
C VAL A 118 11.69 -2.53 8.50
N ASP A 119 10.89 -3.43 9.07
CA ASP A 119 11.37 -4.68 9.68
C ASP A 119 11.51 -5.75 8.59
N TYR A 120 10.46 -5.96 7.80
CA TYR A 120 10.51 -6.86 6.65
C TYR A 120 9.55 -6.41 5.55
N ILE A 121 9.83 -6.85 4.33
CA ILE A 121 8.97 -6.74 3.17
C ILE A 121 8.88 -8.11 2.53
N GLY A 122 7.67 -8.55 2.21
CA GLY A 122 7.42 -9.77 1.45
C GLY A 122 6.44 -9.51 0.32
N ALA A 123 6.75 -10.01 -0.86
CA ALA A 123 5.83 -10.05 -2.00
C ALA A 123 5.84 -11.46 -2.60
N HIS A 124 4.67 -11.99 -2.84
CA HIS A 124 4.49 -13.32 -3.39
C HIS A 124 3.43 -13.31 -4.49
N LYS A 125 3.72 -13.99 -5.59
CA LYS A 125 2.78 -14.20 -6.69
C LYS A 125 2.63 -15.69 -6.93
N GLU A 126 1.40 -16.19 -6.85
CA GLU A 126 1.11 -17.55 -7.28
C GLU A 126 1.29 -17.67 -8.80
N ARG A 127 1.95 -18.73 -9.23
CA ARG A 127 1.96 -19.11 -10.63
C ARG A 127 0.68 -19.85 -10.93
N THR A 128 -0.02 -19.44 -11.97
CA THR A 128 -1.07 -20.27 -12.57
C THR A 128 -0.41 -21.59 -12.97
N ALA A 129 -0.91 -22.71 -12.43
CA ALA A 129 -0.46 -24.01 -12.88
C ALA A 129 -0.68 -24.07 -14.39
N VAL A 130 0.39 -24.29 -15.15
CA VAL A 130 0.25 -24.64 -16.56
C VAL A 130 -0.41 -26.01 -16.55
N THR A 131 -1.68 -26.06 -16.91
CA THR A 131 -2.34 -27.33 -17.18
C THR A 131 -1.67 -27.87 -18.46
N GLU A 132 -0.72 -28.79 -18.28
CA GLU A 132 -0.20 -29.53 -19.40
C GLU A 132 -1.38 -30.30 -20.03
N LEU A 133 -1.62 -30.00 -21.25
CA LEU A 133 -2.60 -30.72 -22.09
C LEU A 133 -2.05 -32.11 -22.45
#